data_0d37eb3ec3668f898a49270620cd8187
#
_entry.id   0d37eb3ec3668f898a49270620cd8187
#
_cell.length_a   1.000
_cell.length_b   1.000
_cell.length_c   1.000
_cell.angle_alpha   90.00
_cell.angle_beta   90.00
_cell.angle_gamma   90.00
#
_symmetry.space_group_name_H-M   'P 1'
#
loop_
_entity.id
_entity.type
_entity.pdbx_description
1 polymer ?
#
loop_
_entity_poly.entity_id
_entity_poly.type
_entity_poly.pdbx_seq_one_letter_code
_entity_poly.pdbx_strand_id
1 'polypeptide(L)'
;DCVGGAGVMLLRPGPGGSRLRFVVPGDAVATAALNSLAYVAERREENGRTVFILNSMTPFGGRLLQQRYELDPRRRILALELQLPAGAGIELLAGSDFVPEKYPGFGGYYSTVRAVAIVAGEQETLAPQGDEAVTDRALTAGDWAGIRGRFWTLMLRGDVPLVAAASATNEDLPTVTLRPAEESGGTITFTLYGGPVAQDDLVAAAPELEGMLYAVLWTPLRWLSFGLQWILDRWQDLVGHAGLAILLLSLTVKLLMAPLIMIAERWQADVNRIKSRLEPELAAVRREFRGEEAHNRTLAVYRRHGVSHFYTFRSLAGFMIQIPVFIAAFDMLGENFRLAGAGFLWIADLAAPDRLLALPMVLPFFGGHLNLLPLLMTLFTVLAARWQEEASLAPALRHGERLKLYAMAGLFLLLLYTFPAGMVLYWT
;
A
#
# COMPACT_ATOMS: atom_id res chain seq x y z
N ASP A 1 12.93 -8.58 15.37
CA ASP A 1 13.65 -7.59 14.56
C ASP A 1 13.37 -6.21 15.09
N CYS A 2 14.43 -5.40 15.16
CA CYS A 2 14.36 -4.07 15.74
C CYS A 2 14.57 -3.04 14.64
N VAL A 3 13.61 -2.15 14.42
CA VAL A 3 13.85 -0.91 13.69
C VAL A 3 14.41 0.07 14.69
N GLY A 4 15.67 0.53 14.49
CA GLY A 4 16.34 1.43 15.43
C GLY A 4 16.68 0.85 16.80
N GLY A 5 16.77 -0.49 16.95
CA GLY A 5 17.12 -1.18 18.20
C GLY A 5 15.96 -1.41 19.18
N ALA A 6 14.76 -0.90 18.89
CA ALA A 6 13.54 -1.19 19.66
C ALA A 6 12.78 -2.38 19.07
N GLY A 7 12.23 -3.25 19.92
CA GLY A 7 11.37 -4.34 19.49
C GLY A 7 10.02 -3.82 18.97
N VAL A 8 9.49 -4.42 17.90
CA VAL A 8 8.18 -4.08 17.36
C VAL A 8 7.12 -4.99 17.96
N MET A 9 6.07 -4.42 18.54
CA MET A 9 4.96 -5.15 19.14
C MET A 9 3.86 -5.39 18.09
N LEU A 10 3.84 -6.58 17.50
CA LEU A 10 2.84 -6.95 16.49
C LEU A 10 1.52 -7.43 17.09
N LEU A 11 1.55 -7.96 18.31
CA LEU A 11 0.35 -8.43 19.02
C LEU A 11 0.10 -7.55 20.25
N ARG A 12 -1.13 -7.07 20.40
CA ARG A 12 -1.55 -6.34 21.59
C ARG A 12 -1.70 -7.31 22.76
N PRO A 13 -1.20 -6.99 23.97
CA PRO A 13 -1.51 -7.76 25.17
C PRO A 13 -3.02 -7.70 25.43
N GLY A 14 -3.68 -8.86 25.49
CA GLY A 14 -5.09 -8.94 25.88
C GLY A 14 -5.28 -8.73 27.38
N PRO A 15 -6.53 -8.65 27.88
CA PRO A 15 -6.84 -8.69 29.29
C PRO A 15 -6.20 -9.96 29.89
N GLY A 16 -5.33 -9.80 30.90
CA GLY A 16 -4.57 -10.90 31.50
C GLY A 16 -3.21 -11.19 30.85
N GLY A 17 -2.71 -10.35 29.91
CA GLY A 17 -1.37 -10.44 29.33
C GLY A 17 -1.22 -11.42 28.19
N SER A 18 -2.28 -12.09 27.71
CA SER A 18 -2.20 -12.97 26.56
C SER A 18 -2.21 -12.18 25.25
N ARG A 19 -1.26 -12.52 24.38
CA ARG A 19 -1.09 -11.89 23.05
C ARG A 19 -1.93 -12.54 21.96
N LEU A 20 -2.33 -13.79 22.16
CA LEU A 20 -3.33 -14.52 21.38
C LEU A 20 -4.52 -14.74 22.30
N ARG A 21 -5.69 -14.38 21.84
CA ARG A 21 -6.91 -14.53 22.63
C ARG A 21 -7.72 -15.68 22.06
N PHE A 22 -8.18 -16.57 22.94
CA PHE A 22 -9.18 -17.54 22.56
C PHE A 22 -10.57 -16.90 22.61
N VAL A 23 -11.43 -17.30 21.70
CA VAL A 23 -12.81 -16.80 21.65
C VAL A 23 -13.77 -17.98 21.47
N VAL A 24 -14.86 -17.94 22.22
CA VAL A 24 -16.03 -18.81 22.02
C VAL A 24 -17.14 -17.91 21.52
N PRO A 25 -17.47 -17.93 20.23
CA PRO A 25 -18.46 -17.02 19.66
C PRO A 25 -19.82 -17.15 20.37
N GLY A 26 -20.39 -16.01 20.73
CA GLY A 26 -21.67 -15.96 21.44
C GLY A 26 -21.61 -16.29 22.95
N ASP A 27 -20.47 -16.71 23.49
CA ASP A 27 -20.29 -16.99 24.92
C ASP A 27 -19.11 -16.21 25.52
N ALA A 28 -19.42 -15.03 26.04
CA ALA A 28 -18.42 -14.16 26.69
C ALA A 28 -17.89 -14.75 28.01
N VAL A 29 -18.69 -15.57 28.71
CA VAL A 29 -18.30 -16.20 29.98
C VAL A 29 -17.29 -17.32 29.71
N ALA A 30 -17.55 -18.20 28.75
CA ALA A 30 -16.63 -19.24 28.34
C ALA A 30 -15.34 -18.62 27.75
N THR A 31 -15.44 -17.54 26.98
CA THR A 31 -14.29 -16.78 26.46
C THR A 31 -13.42 -16.25 27.60
N ALA A 32 -14.01 -15.62 28.60
CA ALA A 32 -13.27 -15.10 29.75
C ALA A 32 -12.61 -16.22 30.57
N ALA A 33 -13.35 -17.30 30.80
CA ALA A 33 -12.84 -18.46 31.54
C ALA A 33 -11.66 -19.12 30.81
N LEU A 34 -11.74 -19.30 29.49
CA LEU A 34 -10.67 -19.90 28.68
C LEU A 34 -9.39 -19.06 28.68
N ASN A 35 -9.53 -17.72 28.61
CA ASN A 35 -8.38 -16.81 28.66
C ASN A 35 -7.82 -16.57 30.07
N SER A 36 -8.53 -16.95 31.13
CA SER A 36 -8.07 -16.87 32.52
C SER A 36 -7.38 -18.13 33.02
N LEU A 37 -7.27 -19.18 32.22
CA LEU A 37 -6.60 -20.41 32.59
C LEU A 37 -5.13 -20.15 32.89
N ALA A 38 -4.66 -20.69 34.04
CA ALA A 38 -3.25 -20.72 34.38
C ALA A 38 -2.60 -21.94 33.74
N TYR A 39 -1.37 -21.76 33.24
CA TYR A 39 -0.60 -22.81 32.58
C TYR A 39 0.76 -23.01 33.26
N VAL A 40 1.20 -24.26 33.31
CA VAL A 40 2.59 -24.60 33.61
C VAL A 40 3.32 -24.67 32.29
N ALA A 41 4.38 -23.86 32.15
CA ALA A 41 5.18 -23.79 30.93
C ALA A 41 6.48 -24.59 31.09
N GLU A 42 6.77 -25.42 30.11
CA GLU A 42 8.04 -26.14 29.96
C GLU A 42 8.72 -25.66 28.69
N ARG A 43 9.99 -25.27 28.79
CA ARG A 43 10.82 -24.91 27.63
C ARG A 43 11.71 -26.09 27.26
N ARG A 44 11.69 -26.47 25.98
CA ARG A 44 12.57 -27.48 25.40
C ARG A 44 13.28 -26.95 24.17
N GLU A 45 14.40 -27.55 23.82
CA GLU A 45 15.04 -27.35 22.52
C GLU A 45 14.94 -28.65 21.73
N GLU A 46 14.24 -28.61 20.60
CA GLU A 46 14.03 -29.73 19.70
C GLU A 46 14.52 -29.35 18.29
N ASN A 47 15.47 -30.13 17.75
CA ASN A 47 16.02 -29.88 16.40
C ASN A 47 16.56 -28.45 16.17
N GLY A 48 17.13 -27.82 17.18
CA GLY A 48 17.65 -26.44 17.11
C GLY A 48 16.55 -25.36 17.09
N ARG A 49 15.32 -25.70 17.44
CA ARG A 49 14.19 -24.78 17.63
C ARG A 49 13.76 -24.74 19.08
N THR A 50 13.35 -23.58 19.53
CA THR A 50 12.79 -23.42 20.87
C THR A 50 11.32 -23.82 20.85
N VAL A 51 10.98 -24.78 21.71
CA VAL A 51 9.61 -25.27 21.89
C VAL A 51 9.14 -24.93 23.31
N PHE A 52 7.95 -24.39 23.43
CA PHE A 52 7.26 -24.18 24.69
C PHE A 52 6.02 -25.06 24.73
N ILE A 53 5.89 -25.86 25.80
CA ILE A 53 4.72 -26.69 26.07
C ILE A 53 4.04 -26.10 27.30
N LEU A 54 2.77 -25.74 27.14
CA LEU A 54 1.94 -25.16 28.20
C LEU A 54 0.81 -26.14 28.51
N ASN A 55 0.72 -26.58 29.76
CA ASN A 55 -0.35 -27.44 30.24
C ASN A 55 -1.23 -26.66 31.21
N SER A 56 -2.55 -26.63 31.00
CA SER A 56 -3.45 -25.93 31.91
C SER A 56 -3.46 -26.57 33.31
N MET A 57 -3.46 -25.75 34.35
CA MET A 57 -3.50 -26.21 35.73
C MET A 57 -4.88 -26.68 36.14
N THR A 58 -5.92 -26.16 35.51
CA THR A 58 -7.31 -26.51 35.77
C THR A 58 -7.98 -26.98 34.49
N PRO A 59 -8.94 -27.94 34.58
CA PRO A 59 -9.64 -28.40 33.40
C PRO A 59 -10.64 -27.36 32.89
N PHE A 60 -10.78 -27.26 31.58
CA PHE A 60 -11.85 -26.54 30.91
C PHE A 60 -12.75 -27.56 30.20
N GLY A 61 -14.06 -27.52 30.48
CA GLY A 61 -14.98 -28.53 29.94
C GLY A 61 -14.62 -29.97 30.34
N GLY A 62 -14.00 -30.16 31.51
CA GLY A 62 -13.60 -31.48 32.03
C GLY A 62 -12.27 -32.02 31.44
N ARG A 63 -11.52 -31.26 30.61
CA ARG A 63 -10.25 -31.67 30.02
C ARG A 63 -9.16 -30.67 30.34
N LEU A 64 -7.95 -31.13 30.59
CA LEU A 64 -6.75 -30.29 30.63
C LEU A 64 -6.37 -29.93 29.21
N LEU A 65 -6.12 -28.64 28.97
CA LEU A 65 -5.73 -28.13 27.65
C LEU A 65 -4.21 -28.06 27.56
N GLN A 66 -3.67 -28.52 26.44
CA GLN A 66 -2.27 -28.40 26.10
C GLN A 66 -2.08 -27.46 24.93
N GLN A 67 -1.04 -26.64 24.99
CA GLN A 67 -0.63 -25.76 23.91
C GLN A 67 0.87 -25.98 23.66
N ARG A 68 1.24 -26.16 22.42
CA ARG A 68 2.65 -26.29 22.00
C ARG A 68 2.98 -25.17 21.05
N TYR A 69 4.07 -24.46 21.33
CA TYR A 69 4.56 -23.34 20.54
C TYR A 69 5.97 -23.67 20.06
N GLU A 70 6.19 -23.65 18.75
CA GLU A 70 7.50 -23.88 18.14
C GLU A 70 7.88 -22.66 17.33
N LEU A 71 8.97 -21.96 17.74
CA LEU A 71 9.42 -20.73 17.10
C LEU A 71 10.53 -21.00 16.10
N ASP A 72 10.31 -20.59 14.84
CA ASP A 72 11.34 -20.50 13.81
C ASP A 72 11.70 -18.99 13.58
N PRO A 73 12.74 -18.50 14.25
CA PRO A 73 13.09 -17.09 14.18
C PRO A 73 13.61 -16.67 12.81
N ARG A 74 14.15 -17.60 12.00
CA ARG A 74 14.67 -17.30 10.66
C ARG A 74 13.55 -16.99 9.67
N ARG A 75 12.46 -17.75 9.76
CA ARG A 75 11.26 -17.58 8.92
C ARG A 75 10.23 -16.66 9.54
N ARG A 76 10.43 -16.23 10.79
CA ARG A 76 9.45 -15.48 11.59
C ARG A 76 8.11 -16.18 11.70
N ILE A 77 8.18 -17.51 11.80
CA ILE A 77 7.02 -18.38 11.92
C ILE A 77 6.96 -18.90 13.36
N LEU A 78 5.74 -18.91 13.88
CA LEU A 78 5.38 -19.59 15.11
C LEU A 78 4.38 -20.68 14.78
N ALA A 79 4.78 -21.93 14.90
CA ALA A 79 3.84 -23.06 14.83
C ALA A 79 3.15 -23.23 16.18
N LEU A 80 1.83 -23.36 16.17
CA LEU A 80 0.96 -23.42 17.33
C LEU A 80 0.15 -24.72 17.21
N GLU A 81 0.37 -25.66 18.11
CA GLU A 81 -0.48 -26.83 18.24
C GLU A 81 -1.37 -26.63 19.47
N LEU A 82 -2.64 -26.41 19.25
CA LEU A 82 -3.58 -25.98 20.28
C LEU A 82 -4.71 -26.98 20.43
N GLN A 83 -4.95 -27.40 21.67
CA GLN A 83 -6.18 -28.14 22.00
C GLN A 83 -7.31 -27.13 22.22
N LEU A 84 -8.22 -27.04 21.24
CA LEU A 84 -9.36 -26.14 21.30
C LEU A 84 -10.62 -26.88 21.75
N PRO A 85 -11.41 -26.29 22.66
CA PRO A 85 -12.76 -26.75 22.94
C PRO A 85 -13.66 -26.64 21.69
N ALA A 86 -14.75 -27.38 21.67
CA ALA A 86 -15.73 -27.28 20.59
C ALA A 86 -16.24 -25.84 20.40
N GLY A 87 -16.26 -25.38 19.16
CA GLY A 87 -16.68 -24.02 18.80
C GLY A 87 -15.70 -22.89 19.16
N ALA A 88 -14.58 -23.19 19.84
CA ALA A 88 -13.58 -22.16 20.15
C ALA A 88 -12.72 -21.82 18.92
N GLY A 89 -12.31 -20.56 18.86
CA GLY A 89 -11.41 -20.02 17.84
C GLY A 89 -10.30 -19.18 18.44
N ILE A 90 -9.47 -18.60 17.56
CA ILE A 90 -8.39 -17.68 17.91
C ILE A 90 -8.74 -16.29 17.40
N GLU A 91 -8.52 -15.31 18.23
CA GLU A 91 -8.67 -13.89 17.88
C GLU A 91 -7.30 -13.24 17.82
N LEU A 92 -7.03 -12.58 16.69
CA LEU A 92 -5.85 -11.77 16.45
C LEU A 92 -6.18 -10.30 16.69
N LEU A 93 -5.40 -9.66 17.56
CA LEU A 93 -5.52 -8.24 17.88
C LEU A 93 -4.22 -7.53 17.47
N ALA A 94 -4.34 -6.48 16.67
CA ALA A 94 -3.18 -5.67 16.28
C ALA A 94 -2.52 -5.03 17.51
N GLY A 95 -1.19 -5.12 17.59
CA GLY A 95 -0.39 -4.43 18.60
C GLY A 95 -0.34 -2.91 18.37
N SER A 96 0.06 -2.14 19.38
CA SER A 96 0.16 -0.68 19.30
C SER A 96 1.11 -0.21 18.19
N ASP A 97 2.22 -0.92 18.00
CA ASP A 97 3.26 -0.56 17.03
C ASP A 97 2.90 -1.01 15.61
N PHE A 98 1.79 -1.73 15.46
CA PHE A 98 1.27 -2.15 14.17
C PHE A 98 0.56 -1.01 13.44
N VAL A 99 0.08 -0.02 14.20
CA VAL A 99 -0.67 1.10 13.66
C VAL A 99 0.28 2.14 13.12
N PRO A 100 0.26 2.42 11.80
CA PRO A 100 1.08 3.47 11.27
C PRO A 100 0.61 4.85 11.77
N GLU A 101 1.54 5.79 11.79
CA GLU A 101 1.20 7.18 12.07
C GLU A 101 0.13 7.69 11.10
N LYS A 102 -0.89 8.38 11.62
CA LYS A 102 -1.95 8.97 10.78
C LYS A 102 -1.41 10.22 10.08
N TYR A 103 -1.32 10.17 8.76
CA TYR A 103 -0.97 11.33 7.93
C TYR A 103 -2.22 12.10 7.53
N PRO A 104 -2.15 13.45 7.46
CA PRO A 104 -3.25 14.27 6.97
C PRO A 104 -3.42 14.15 5.45
N GLY A 105 -4.53 14.65 4.93
CA GLY A 105 -4.79 14.71 3.49
C GLY A 105 -4.74 13.34 2.81
N PHE A 106 -4.23 13.31 1.59
CA PHE A 106 -4.12 12.08 0.80
C PHE A 106 -3.07 11.09 1.33
N GLY A 107 -2.09 11.56 2.12
CA GLY A 107 -1.11 10.68 2.77
C GLY A 107 -1.73 9.68 3.75
N GLY A 108 -2.94 9.98 4.25
CA GLY A 108 -3.71 9.08 5.12
C GLY A 108 -4.00 7.70 4.51
N TYR A 109 -3.96 7.57 3.19
CA TYR A 109 -4.08 6.28 2.50
C TYR A 109 -3.06 5.24 3.00
N TYR A 110 -1.84 5.68 3.32
CA TYR A 110 -0.77 4.82 3.83
C TYR A 110 -0.84 4.55 5.35
N SER A 111 -1.85 5.09 6.03
CA SER A 111 -2.05 4.94 7.48
C SER A 111 -3.13 3.92 7.83
N THR A 112 -3.44 2.99 6.94
CA THR A 112 -4.53 2.03 7.13
C THR A 112 -4.01 0.67 7.59
N VAL A 113 -4.75 0.06 8.53
CA VAL A 113 -4.62 -1.35 8.92
C VAL A 113 -5.87 -2.08 8.48
N ARG A 114 -5.72 -3.25 7.86
CA ARG A 114 -6.82 -4.00 7.25
C ARG A 114 -6.83 -5.45 7.72
N ALA A 115 -8.01 -6.00 7.88
CA ALA A 115 -8.22 -7.44 7.97
C ALA A 115 -8.20 -8.01 6.55
N VAL A 116 -7.37 -9.03 6.31
CA VAL A 116 -7.17 -9.63 4.99
C VAL A 116 -7.13 -11.14 5.06
N ALA A 117 -7.49 -11.78 3.94
CA ALA A 117 -7.23 -13.19 3.69
C ALA A 117 -6.37 -13.35 2.42
N ILE A 118 -5.56 -14.40 2.38
CA ILE A 118 -4.87 -14.86 1.16
C ILE A 118 -5.50 -16.17 0.76
N VAL A 119 -6.25 -16.15 -0.31
CA VAL A 119 -6.97 -17.31 -0.85
C VAL A 119 -6.40 -17.61 -2.23
N ALA A 120 -5.91 -18.82 -2.41
CA ALA A 120 -5.24 -19.24 -3.65
C ALA A 120 -4.09 -18.28 -4.09
N GLY A 121 -3.39 -17.66 -3.13
CA GLY A 121 -2.29 -16.71 -3.39
C GLY A 121 -2.72 -15.30 -3.76
N GLU A 122 -4.02 -14.98 -3.71
CA GLU A 122 -4.57 -13.63 -3.94
C GLU A 122 -5.08 -13.02 -2.64
N GLN A 123 -4.79 -11.73 -2.42
CA GLN A 123 -5.28 -11.01 -1.25
C GLN A 123 -6.71 -10.53 -1.43
N GLU A 124 -7.56 -10.87 -0.46
CA GLU A 124 -8.91 -10.35 -0.31
C GLU A 124 -9.03 -9.54 0.98
N THR A 125 -9.84 -8.48 1.00
CA THR A 125 -10.15 -7.73 2.22
C THR A 125 -11.33 -8.39 2.93
N LEU A 126 -11.17 -8.71 4.24
CA LEU A 126 -12.20 -9.37 5.02
C LEU A 126 -13.29 -8.43 5.56
N ALA A 127 -12.95 -7.16 5.78
CA ALA A 127 -13.91 -6.14 6.20
C ALA A 127 -13.92 -5.00 5.18
N PRO A 128 -15.06 -4.65 4.56
CA PRO A 128 -15.20 -3.43 3.80
C PRO A 128 -14.97 -2.21 4.70
N GLN A 129 -14.48 -1.11 4.14
CA GLN A 129 -14.43 0.17 4.83
C GLN A 129 -15.86 0.70 5.00
N GLY A 130 -16.43 0.59 6.21
CA GLY A 130 -17.78 1.06 6.54
C GLY A 130 -18.53 0.13 7.51
N ASP A 131 -19.69 0.56 7.96
CA ASP A 131 -20.55 -0.07 8.99
C ASP A 131 -21.19 -1.42 8.58
N GLU A 132 -20.74 -2.07 7.52
CA GLU A 132 -21.33 -3.35 7.12
C GLU A 132 -20.81 -4.51 7.97
N ALA A 133 -21.76 -5.35 8.37
CA ALA A 133 -21.58 -6.47 9.27
C ALA A 133 -20.49 -7.45 8.81
N VAL A 134 -19.81 -8.02 9.81
CA VAL A 134 -18.86 -9.12 9.73
C VAL A 134 -19.26 -10.13 8.66
N THR A 135 -18.47 -10.24 7.61
CA THR A 135 -18.67 -11.30 6.61
C THR A 135 -17.78 -12.47 6.97
N ASP A 136 -18.39 -13.59 7.36
CA ASP A 136 -17.70 -14.84 7.55
C ASP A 136 -17.10 -15.32 6.21
N ARG A 137 -15.79 -15.52 6.16
CA ARG A 137 -15.09 -16.04 4.99
C ARG A 137 -14.63 -17.47 5.26
N ALA A 138 -15.14 -18.43 4.50
CA ALA A 138 -14.64 -19.79 4.53
C ALA A 138 -13.23 -19.87 3.89
N LEU A 139 -12.31 -20.50 4.60
CA LEU A 139 -10.92 -20.72 4.20
C LEU A 139 -10.66 -22.22 4.10
N THR A 140 -9.90 -22.62 3.10
CA THR A 140 -9.40 -24.01 3.00
C THR A 140 -8.14 -24.17 3.83
N ALA A 141 -7.75 -25.42 4.11
CA ALA A 141 -6.46 -25.69 4.73
C ALA A 141 -5.33 -25.14 3.82
N GLY A 142 -4.50 -24.27 4.36
CA GLY A 142 -3.44 -23.59 3.61
C GLY A 142 -3.71 -22.15 3.25
N ASP A 143 -4.96 -21.68 3.24
CA ASP A 143 -5.28 -20.26 3.11
C ASP A 143 -4.90 -19.52 4.40
N TRP A 144 -4.54 -18.26 4.24
CA TRP A 144 -4.12 -17.39 5.33
C TRP A 144 -5.17 -16.32 5.62
N ALA A 145 -5.34 -15.96 6.88
CA ALA A 145 -6.08 -14.75 7.25
C ALA A 145 -5.41 -14.04 8.41
N GLY A 146 -5.59 -12.72 8.48
CA GLY A 146 -4.98 -11.94 9.52
C GLY A 146 -5.08 -10.44 9.31
N ILE A 147 -4.13 -9.72 9.88
CA ILE A 147 -4.10 -8.27 9.92
C ILE A 147 -2.88 -7.78 9.13
N ARG A 148 -3.12 -6.87 8.20
CA ARG A 148 -2.08 -6.22 7.41
C ARG A 148 -2.07 -4.71 7.68
N GLY A 149 -0.96 -4.21 8.16
CA GLY A 149 -0.59 -2.79 8.10
C GLY A 149 0.22 -2.47 6.84
N ARG A 150 0.78 -1.29 6.79
CA ARG A 150 1.64 -0.86 5.68
C ARG A 150 2.92 -1.68 5.58
N PHE A 151 3.63 -1.85 6.70
CA PHE A 151 4.96 -2.46 6.75
C PHE A 151 5.01 -3.76 7.54
N TRP A 152 3.98 -4.06 8.31
CA TRP A 152 3.92 -5.23 9.17
C TRP A 152 2.64 -6.01 8.93
N THR A 153 2.75 -7.32 9.09
CA THR A 153 1.60 -8.21 8.98
C THR A 153 1.65 -9.32 10.02
N LEU A 154 0.47 -9.77 10.38
CA LEU A 154 0.23 -10.89 11.26
C LEU A 154 -0.79 -11.80 10.59
N MET A 155 -0.32 -12.94 10.08
CA MET A 155 -1.14 -13.88 9.31
C MET A 155 -1.15 -15.24 9.97
N LEU A 156 -2.32 -15.85 10.01
CA LEU A 156 -2.55 -17.19 10.56
C LEU A 156 -3.18 -18.10 9.51
N ARG A 157 -2.72 -19.34 9.44
CA ARG A 157 -3.39 -20.45 8.72
C ARG A 157 -3.52 -21.67 9.61
N GLY A 158 -4.53 -22.51 9.36
CA GLY A 158 -4.68 -23.80 10.02
C GLY A 158 -4.41 -24.97 9.09
N ASP A 159 -4.21 -26.14 9.68
CA ASP A 159 -4.14 -27.43 9.00
C ASP A 159 -5.54 -28.01 8.68
N VAL A 160 -6.59 -27.33 9.14
CA VAL A 160 -8.00 -27.65 8.88
C VAL A 160 -8.70 -26.46 8.22
N PRO A 161 -9.85 -26.68 7.55
CA PRO A 161 -10.67 -25.59 7.05
C PRO A 161 -11.10 -24.66 8.20
N LEU A 162 -10.95 -23.34 7.97
CA LEU A 162 -11.29 -22.31 8.95
C LEU A 162 -12.39 -21.39 8.42
N VAL A 163 -13.03 -20.70 9.33
CA VAL A 163 -13.87 -19.54 9.03
C VAL A 163 -13.21 -18.33 9.65
N ALA A 164 -12.86 -17.36 8.81
CA ALA A 164 -12.32 -16.07 9.24
C ALA A 164 -13.44 -15.04 9.30
N ALA A 165 -13.51 -14.32 10.43
CA ALA A 165 -14.42 -13.22 10.63
C ALA A 165 -13.62 -11.98 11.04
N ALA A 166 -13.93 -10.82 10.46
CA ALA A 166 -13.30 -9.57 10.82
C ALA A 166 -14.30 -8.64 11.50
N SER A 167 -13.85 -7.96 12.55
CA SER A 167 -14.61 -6.92 13.22
C SER A 167 -13.71 -5.68 13.44
N ALA A 168 -14.33 -4.50 13.53
CA ALA A 168 -13.63 -3.30 13.95
C ALA A 168 -13.72 -3.15 15.47
N THR A 169 -12.62 -2.75 16.10
CA THR A 169 -12.64 -2.31 17.50
C THR A 169 -12.97 -0.82 17.58
N ASN A 170 -13.30 -0.32 18.78
CA ASN A 170 -13.55 1.12 19.03
C ASN A 170 -12.35 2.04 18.70
N GLU A 171 -11.17 1.48 18.40
CA GLU A 171 -9.94 2.20 18.05
C GLU A 171 -9.65 2.18 16.54
N ASP A 172 -10.63 1.88 15.69
CA ASP A 172 -10.51 1.71 14.22
C ASP A 172 -9.50 0.61 13.80
N LEU A 173 -9.14 -0.30 14.72
CA LEU A 173 -8.26 -1.41 14.43
C LEU A 173 -9.08 -2.66 14.12
N PRO A 174 -8.75 -3.38 13.05
CA PRO A 174 -9.43 -4.63 12.77
C PRO A 174 -9.00 -5.71 13.77
N THR A 175 -9.96 -6.54 14.12
CA THR A 175 -9.76 -7.79 14.84
C THR A 175 -10.12 -8.92 13.89
N VAL A 176 -9.31 -9.97 13.84
CA VAL A 176 -9.58 -11.14 13.01
C VAL A 176 -9.76 -12.36 13.90
N THR A 177 -10.92 -12.97 13.82
CA THR A 177 -11.24 -14.22 14.50
C THR A 177 -11.19 -15.38 13.51
N LEU A 178 -10.43 -16.42 13.84
CA LEU A 178 -10.36 -17.65 13.07
C LEU A 178 -10.90 -18.80 13.91
N ARG A 179 -11.86 -19.54 13.37
CA ARG A 179 -12.45 -20.72 14.01
C ARG A 179 -12.47 -21.89 13.06
N PRO A 180 -12.37 -23.13 13.56
CA PRO A 180 -12.59 -24.31 12.72
C PRO A 180 -13.96 -24.26 12.04
N ALA A 181 -14.04 -24.69 10.79
CA ALA A 181 -15.30 -24.78 10.07
C ALA A 181 -16.23 -25.86 10.67
N GLU A 182 -15.64 -26.91 11.22
CA GLU A 182 -16.36 -27.92 11.98
C GLU A 182 -16.25 -27.59 13.48
N GLU A 183 -17.37 -27.61 14.18
CA GLU A 183 -17.44 -27.29 15.63
C GLU A 183 -16.88 -28.40 16.53
N SER A 184 -16.25 -29.43 15.99
CA SER A 184 -15.62 -30.50 16.73
C SER A 184 -14.37 -29.98 17.46
N GLY A 185 -14.37 -30.03 18.79
CA GLY A 185 -13.18 -29.73 19.58
C GLY A 185 -12.08 -30.73 19.29
N GLY A 186 -10.80 -30.28 19.30
CA GLY A 186 -9.66 -31.14 19.01
C GLY A 186 -8.34 -30.38 19.01
N THR A 187 -7.28 -31.06 18.65
CA THR A 187 -5.97 -30.47 18.43
C THR A 187 -5.88 -29.94 17.01
N ILE A 188 -5.57 -28.68 16.87
CA ILE A 188 -5.43 -27.99 15.58
C ILE A 188 -4.04 -27.36 15.53
N THR A 189 -3.38 -27.52 14.39
CA THR A 189 -2.09 -26.91 14.13
C THR A 189 -2.28 -25.61 13.36
N PHE A 190 -1.83 -24.51 13.94
CA PHE A 190 -1.81 -23.21 13.27
C PHE A 190 -0.37 -22.81 12.95
N THR A 191 -0.20 -22.13 11.86
CA THR A 191 1.05 -21.45 11.49
C THR A 191 0.81 -19.96 11.52
N LEU A 192 1.53 -19.25 12.39
CA LEU A 192 1.48 -17.80 12.51
C LEU A 192 2.73 -17.20 11.86
N TYR A 193 2.57 -16.31 10.91
CA TYR A 193 3.61 -15.41 10.43
C TYR A 193 3.43 -14.05 11.08
N GLY A 194 4.47 -13.54 11.72
CA GLY A 194 4.51 -12.19 12.27
C GLY A 194 5.78 -11.49 11.83
N GLY A 195 5.66 -10.56 10.87
CA GLY A 195 6.86 -9.95 10.29
C GLY A 195 6.58 -8.80 9.33
N PRO A 196 7.65 -8.29 8.66
CA PRO A 196 7.52 -7.22 7.69
C PRO A 196 6.83 -7.70 6.41
N VAL A 197 6.16 -6.75 5.74
CA VAL A 197 5.60 -6.93 4.40
C VAL A 197 6.73 -6.69 3.39
N ALA A 198 7.70 -7.61 3.35
CA ALA A 198 8.85 -7.58 2.46
C ALA A 198 8.95 -8.90 1.69
N GLN A 199 9.26 -8.83 0.39
CA GLN A 199 9.20 -9.98 -0.51
C GLN A 199 10.01 -11.18 0.01
N ASP A 200 11.27 -10.95 0.38
CA ASP A 200 12.17 -12.01 0.84
C ASP A 200 11.63 -12.71 2.11
N ASP A 201 11.09 -11.93 3.04
CA ASP A 201 10.55 -12.45 4.30
C ASP A 201 9.23 -13.22 4.08
N LEU A 202 8.34 -12.68 3.25
CA LEU A 202 7.06 -13.32 2.93
C LEU A 202 7.27 -14.65 2.20
N VAL A 203 8.11 -14.66 1.16
CA VAL A 203 8.42 -15.88 0.39
C VAL A 203 9.16 -16.92 1.24
N ALA A 204 10.07 -16.48 2.14
CA ALA A 204 10.76 -17.39 3.06
C ALA A 204 9.79 -18.02 4.07
N ALA A 205 8.74 -17.30 4.47
CA ALA A 205 7.71 -17.82 5.37
C ALA A 205 6.78 -18.79 4.63
N ALA A 206 6.14 -18.33 3.55
CA ALA A 206 5.30 -19.12 2.67
C ALA A 206 5.14 -18.40 1.32
N PRO A 207 5.36 -19.07 0.17
CA PRO A 207 5.29 -18.43 -1.14
C PRO A 207 3.95 -17.75 -1.43
N GLU A 208 2.85 -18.26 -0.88
CA GLU A 208 1.50 -17.73 -1.07
C GLU A 208 1.34 -16.32 -0.48
N LEU A 209 2.13 -15.97 0.55
CA LEU A 209 2.11 -14.65 1.18
C LEU A 209 2.64 -13.54 0.26
N GLU A 210 3.40 -13.85 -0.79
CA GLU A 210 3.80 -12.88 -1.82
C GLU A 210 2.56 -12.21 -2.46
N GLY A 211 1.42 -12.89 -2.46
CA GLY A 211 0.12 -12.37 -2.87
C GLY A 211 -0.30 -11.08 -2.18
N MET A 212 0.28 -10.75 -1.03
CA MET A 212 0.04 -9.50 -0.33
C MET A 212 0.66 -8.28 -1.02
N LEU A 213 1.79 -8.46 -1.71
CA LEU A 213 2.52 -7.34 -2.32
C LEU A 213 1.77 -6.81 -3.53
N TYR A 214 1.56 -5.48 -3.54
CA TYR A 214 0.90 -4.78 -4.64
C TYR A 214 -0.48 -5.37 -5.00
N ALA A 215 -1.19 -5.89 -4.00
CA ALA A 215 -2.45 -6.60 -4.17
C ALA A 215 -3.59 -5.71 -4.73
N VAL A 216 -3.50 -4.40 -4.56
CA VAL A 216 -4.45 -3.42 -5.11
C VAL A 216 -4.31 -3.29 -6.64
N LEU A 217 -3.14 -3.66 -7.18
CA LEU A 217 -2.83 -3.50 -8.59
C LEU A 217 -3.28 -4.74 -9.40
N TRP A 218 -3.80 -4.51 -10.60
CA TRP A 218 -4.03 -5.57 -11.56
C TRP A 218 -2.71 -6.14 -12.09
N THR A 219 -2.72 -7.40 -12.53
CA THR A 219 -1.54 -8.21 -12.82
C THR A 219 -0.42 -7.53 -13.60
N PRO A 220 -0.64 -6.81 -14.74
CA PRO A 220 0.44 -6.14 -15.46
C PRO A 220 1.14 -5.04 -14.66
N LEU A 221 0.39 -4.25 -13.88
CA LEU A 221 0.97 -3.21 -13.03
C LEU A 221 1.73 -3.79 -11.86
N ARG A 222 1.24 -4.89 -11.29
CA ARG A 222 1.91 -5.63 -10.23
C ARG A 222 3.27 -6.16 -10.70
N TRP A 223 3.35 -6.73 -11.90
CA TRP A 223 4.62 -7.16 -12.49
C TRP A 223 5.57 -5.98 -12.71
N LEU A 224 5.04 -4.84 -13.14
CA LEU A 224 5.83 -3.62 -13.29
C LEU A 224 6.38 -3.15 -11.92
N SER A 225 5.58 -3.20 -10.86
CA SER A 225 6.02 -2.87 -9.50
C SER A 225 7.14 -3.78 -9.01
N PHE A 226 7.05 -5.10 -9.24
CA PHE A 226 8.15 -6.03 -8.93
C PHE A 226 9.42 -5.73 -9.73
N GLY A 227 9.28 -5.38 -11.02
CA GLY A 227 10.42 -4.96 -11.83
C GLY A 227 11.09 -3.68 -11.32
N LEU A 228 10.31 -2.69 -10.93
CA LEU A 228 10.81 -1.45 -10.34
C LEU A 228 11.46 -1.69 -8.98
N GLN A 229 10.86 -2.55 -8.14
CA GLN A 229 11.46 -2.97 -6.87
C GLN A 229 12.82 -3.64 -7.09
N TRP A 230 12.90 -4.58 -8.02
CA TRP A 230 14.17 -5.24 -8.34
C TRP A 230 15.26 -4.24 -8.75
N ILE A 231 14.92 -3.23 -9.59
CA ILE A 231 15.86 -2.17 -9.97
C ILE A 231 16.27 -1.34 -8.74
N LEU A 232 15.31 -0.97 -7.87
CA LEU A 232 15.58 -0.21 -6.65
C LEU A 232 16.52 -0.97 -5.71
N ASP A 233 16.26 -2.26 -5.48
CA ASP A 233 17.06 -3.11 -4.63
C ASP A 233 18.49 -3.24 -5.16
N ARG A 234 18.68 -3.40 -6.48
CA ARG A 234 20.02 -3.42 -7.11
C ARG A 234 20.78 -2.11 -6.90
N TRP A 235 20.10 -0.97 -7.07
CA TRP A 235 20.71 0.32 -6.79
C TRP A 235 21.02 0.49 -5.30
N GLN A 236 20.14 0.07 -4.42
CA GLN A 236 20.35 0.17 -2.98
C GLN A 236 21.54 -0.69 -2.51
N ASP A 237 21.66 -1.91 -3.02
CA ASP A 237 22.80 -2.79 -2.76
C ASP A 237 24.12 -2.19 -3.26
N LEU A 238 24.11 -1.46 -4.40
CA LEU A 238 25.30 -0.86 -4.99
C LEU A 238 25.76 0.41 -4.27
N VAL A 239 24.82 1.31 -3.93
CA VAL A 239 25.18 2.63 -3.38
C VAL A 239 25.07 2.70 -1.85
N GLY A 240 24.44 1.73 -1.20
CA GLY A 240 24.29 1.66 0.26
C GLY A 240 23.35 2.73 0.86
N HIS A 241 22.67 3.55 0.04
CA HIS A 241 21.81 4.64 0.48
C HIS A 241 20.46 4.64 -0.24
N ALA A 242 19.36 4.51 0.51
CA ALA A 242 18.01 4.43 -0.05
C ALA A 242 17.62 5.66 -0.90
N GLY A 243 17.94 6.87 -0.44
CA GLY A 243 17.61 8.09 -1.18
C GLY A 243 18.36 8.20 -2.53
N LEU A 244 19.65 7.83 -2.57
CA LEU A 244 20.41 7.77 -3.83
C LEU A 244 19.87 6.68 -4.75
N ALA A 245 19.48 5.53 -4.20
CA ALA A 245 18.87 4.45 -4.98
C ALA A 245 17.56 4.90 -5.64
N ILE A 246 16.72 5.69 -4.95
CA ILE A 246 15.49 6.27 -5.52
C ILE A 246 15.81 7.24 -6.68
N LEU A 247 16.82 8.09 -6.54
CA LEU A 247 17.24 8.99 -7.62
C LEU A 247 17.75 8.21 -8.83
N LEU A 248 18.55 7.16 -8.61
CA LEU A 248 19.03 6.28 -9.66
C LEU A 248 17.90 5.46 -10.30
N LEU A 249 16.93 5.02 -9.51
CA LEU A 249 15.70 4.41 -10.03
C LEU A 249 14.96 5.37 -10.96
N SER A 250 14.72 6.62 -10.51
CA SER A 250 14.06 7.65 -11.32
C SER A 250 14.81 7.89 -12.64
N LEU A 251 16.13 8.02 -12.58
CA LEU A 251 16.97 8.17 -13.78
C LEU A 251 16.87 6.95 -14.70
N THR A 252 16.99 5.75 -14.17
CA THR A 252 16.90 4.50 -14.92
C THR A 252 15.55 4.38 -15.64
N VAL A 253 14.46 4.64 -14.93
CA VAL A 253 13.10 4.61 -15.51
C VAL A 253 12.96 5.68 -16.61
N LYS A 254 13.43 6.91 -16.37
CA LYS A 254 13.42 7.99 -17.39
C LYS A 254 14.20 7.59 -18.64
N LEU A 255 15.37 6.95 -18.49
CA LEU A 255 16.17 6.46 -19.61
C LEU A 255 15.48 5.32 -20.39
N LEU A 256 14.89 4.37 -19.67
CA LEU A 256 14.14 3.27 -20.28
C LEU A 256 12.90 3.78 -21.04
N MET A 257 12.23 4.80 -20.48
CA MET A 257 11.06 5.41 -21.08
C MET A 257 11.39 6.42 -22.20
N ALA A 258 12.63 6.90 -22.30
CA ALA A 258 13.03 7.95 -23.24
C ALA A 258 12.59 7.66 -24.70
N PRO A 259 12.77 6.46 -25.28
CA PRO A 259 12.34 6.20 -26.65
C PRO A 259 10.82 6.33 -26.83
N LEU A 260 10.02 5.91 -25.83
CA LEU A 260 8.56 6.04 -25.86
C LEU A 260 8.13 7.50 -25.71
N ILE A 261 8.79 8.22 -24.81
CA ILE A 261 8.55 9.66 -24.59
C ILE A 261 8.86 10.45 -25.86
N MET A 262 9.98 10.17 -26.55
CA MET A 262 10.33 10.81 -27.81
C MET A 262 9.28 10.58 -28.92
N ILE A 263 8.69 9.40 -28.98
CA ILE A 263 7.57 9.12 -29.93
C ILE A 263 6.33 9.95 -29.54
N ALA A 264 6.00 9.98 -28.25
CA ALA A 264 4.85 10.75 -27.75
C ALA A 264 5.03 12.26 -27.99
N GLU A 265 6.25 12.80 -27.79
CA GLU A 265 6.59 14.20 -28.08
C GLU A 265 6.42 14.54 -29.57
N ARG A 266 6.83 13.64 -30.47
CA ARG A 266 6.57 13.83 -31.94
C ARG A 266 5.08 13.91 -32.21
N TRP A 267 4.26 13.02 -31.65
CA TRP A 267 2.81 13.05 -31.80
C TRP A 267 2.21 14.34 -31.22
N GLN A 268 2.73 14.77 -30.06
CA GLN A 268 2.30 16.03 -29.45
C GLN A 268 2.66 17.24 -30.36
N ALA A 269 3.87 17.27 -30.93
CA ALA A 269 4.28 18.32 -31.84
C ALA A 269 3.38 18.39 -33.11
N ASP A 270 3.00 17.23 -33.67
CA ASP A 270 2.06 17.17 -34.80
C ASP A 270 0.67 17.70 -34.41
N VAL A 271 0.16 17.31 -33.23
CA VAL A 271 -1.10 17.84 -32.70
C VAL A 271 -1.03 19.36 -32.51
N ASN A 272 0.07 19.88 -31.99
CA ASN A 272 0.30 21.30 -31.78
C ASN A 272 0.35 22.07 -33.11
N ARG A 273 0.98 21.51 -34.15
CA ARG A 273 0.99 22.08 -35.52
C ARG A 273 -0.41 22.16 -36.09
N ILE A 274 -1.19 21.07 -36.02
CA ILE A 274 -2.57 21.02 -36.50
C ILE A 274 -3.41 22.06 -35.75
N LYS A 275 -3.32 22.08 -34.43
CA LYS A 275 -4.04 23.02 -33.55
C LYS A 275 -3.73 24.49 -33.91
N SER A 276 -2.43 24.81 -34.09
CA SER A 276 -2.00 26.15 -34.48
C SER A 276 -2.48 26.56 -35.89
N ARG A 277 -2.54 25.62 -36.81
CA ARG A 277 -3.06 25.87 -38.20
C ARG A 277 -4.55 26.11 -38.23
N LEU A 278 -5.32 25.39 -37.42
CA LEU A 278 -6.79 25.49 -37.42
C LEU A 278 -7.31 26.60 -36.50
N GLU A 279 -6.52 27.07 -35.56
CA GLU A 279 -6.95 28.06 -34.55
C GLU A 279 -7.58 29.33 -35.13
N PRO A 280 -7.05 29.96 -36.23
CA PRO A 280 -7.66 31.16 -36.78
C PRO A 280 -9.11 30.93 -37.23
N GLU A 281 -9.37 29.82 -37.94
CA GLU A 281 -10.71 29.47 -38.42
C GLU A 281 -11.63 29.08 -37.25
N LEU A 282 -11.10 28.31 -36.29
CA LEU A 282 -11.87 27.90 -35.09
C LEU A 282 -12.20 29.09 -34.20
N ALA A 283 -11.28 30.07 -34.08
CA ALA A 283 -11.50 31.29 -33.33
C ALA A 283 -12.59 32.17 -33.99
N ALA A 284 -12.64 32.25 -35.33
CA ALA A 284 -13.68 32.95 -36.06
C ALA A 284 -15.05 32.28 -35.81
N VAL A 285 -15.13 30.96 -35.93
CA VAL A 285 -16.37 30.21 -35.63
C VAL A 285 -16.86 30.48 -34.21
N ARG A 286 -15.97 30.46 -33.21
CA ARG A 286 -16.34 30.71 -31.82
C ARG A 286 -16.76 32.15 -31.51
N ARG A 287 -16.35 33.13 -32.32
CA ARG A 287 -16.76 34.55 -32.19
C ARG A 287 -18.15 34.77 -32.80
N GLU A 288 -18.43 34.13 -33.94
CA GLU A 288 -19.63 34.37 -34.72
C GLU A 288 -20.81 33.48 -34.33
N PHE A 289 -20.53 32.24 -33.91
CA PHE A 289 -21.54 31.22 -33.67
C PHE A 289 -21.49 30.70 -32.22
N ARG A 290 -22.67 30.23 -31.73
CA ARG A 290 -22.78 29.62 -30.39
C ARG A 290 -23.63 28.35 -30.44
N GLY A 291 -23.51 27.50 -29.40
CA GLY A 291 -24.31 26.28 -29.28
C GLY A 291 -24.04 25.27 -30.38
N GLU A 292 -25.09 24.66 -30.88
CA GLU A 292 -25.05 23.57 -31.89
C GLU A 292 -24.46 24.02 -33.22
N GLU A 293 -24.77 25.25 -33.66
CA GLU A 293 -24.24 25.79 -34.90
C GLU A 293 -22.73 25.97 -34.87
N ALA A 294 -22.18 26.47 -33.76
CA ALA A 294 -20.74 26.56 -33.57
C ALA A 294 -20.07 25.16 -33.58
N HIS A 295 -20.71 24.15 -32.99
CA HIS A 295 -20.26 22.77 -33.02
C HIS A 295 -20.22 22.21 -34.46
N ASN A 296 -21.32 22.34 -35.20
CA ASN A 296 -21.43 21.87 -36.59
C ASN A 296 -20.40 22.54 -37.50
N ARG A 297 -20.19 23.85 -37.37
CA ARG A 297 -19.18 24.58 -38.13
C ARG A 297 -17.77 24.19 -37.75
N THR A 298 -17.49 23.95 -36.46
CA THR A 298 -16.21 23.41 -36.00
C THR A 298 -15.89 22.05 -36.64
N LEU A 299 -16.90 21.14 -36.72
CA LEU A 299 -16.74 19.87 -37.39
C LEU A 299 -16.51 20.02 -38.91
N ALA A 300 -17.16 21.03 -39.54
CA ALA A 300 -16.95 21.32 -40.94
C ALA A 300 -15.51 21.82 -41.22
N VAL A 301 -14.92 22.62 -40.33
CA VAL A 301 -13.49 23.04 -40.41
C VAL A 301 -12.59 21.81 -40.35
N TYR A 302 -12.78 20.90 -39.40
CA TYR A 302 -12.00 19.67 -39.32
C TYR A 302 -12.11 18.82 -40.59
N ARG A 303 -13.32 18.61 -41.11
CA ARG A 303 -13.54 17.86 -42.35
C ARG A 303 -12.85 18.49 -43.55
N ARG A 304 -12.94 19.84 -43.71
CA ARG A 304 -12.31 20.57 -44.80
C ARG A 304 -10.78 20.38 -44.83
N HIS A 305 -10.15 20.32 -43.65
CA HIS A 305 -8.71 20.12 -43.51
C HIS A 305 -8.30 18.64 -43.44
N GLY A 306 -9.24 17.70 -43.61
CA GLY A 306 -8.95 16.24 -43.52
C GLY A 306 -8.48 15.77 -42.17
N VAL A 307 -8.83 16.50 -41.11
CA VAL A 307 -8.40 16.20 -39.75
C VAL A 307 -9.53 15.51 -39.00
N SER A 308 -9.24 14.32 -38.46
CA SER A 308 -10.17 13.67 -37.53
C SER A 308 -10.30 14.52 -36.26
N HIS A 309 -11.53 14.74 -35.79
CA HIS A 309 -11.76 15.46 -34.54
C HIS A 309 -11.17 14.72 -33.28
N PHE A 310 -10.79 13.46 -33.45
CA PHE A 310 -10.07 12.70 -32.42
C PHE A 310 -8.54 12.89 -32.42
N TYR A 311 -7.98 13.77 -33.29
CA TYR A 311 -6.53 13.98 -33.36
C TYR A 311 -5.92 14.41 -32.03
N THR A 312 -6.70 15.10 -31.17
CA THR A 312 -6.27 15.55 -29.84
C THR A 312 -5.97 14.39 -28.88
N PHE A 313 -6.54 13.20 -29.11
CA PHE A 313 -6.20 12.02 -28.28
C PHE A 313 -4.73 11.61 -28.42
N ARG A 314 -4.08 11.92 -29.55
CA ARG A 314 -2.64 11.70 -29.72
C ARG A 314 -1.80 12.53 -28.74
N SER A 315 -2.32 13.69 -28.29
CA SER A 315 -1.63 14.51 -27.29
C SER A 315 -1.62 13.88 -25.89
N LEU A 316 -2.50 12.93 -25.64
CA LEU A 316 -2.54 12.20 -24.38
C LEU A 316 -1.58 11.00 -24.34
N ALA A 317 -0.93 10.66 -25.46
CA ALA A 317 -0.08 9.47 -25.56
C ALA A 317 1.05 9.48 -24.52
N GLY A 318 1.76 10.61 -24.33
CA GLY A 318 2.79 10.74 -23.32
C GLY A 318 2.26 10.49 -21.92
N PHE A 319 1.11 11.04 -21.61
CA PHE A 319 0.45 10.85 -20.34
C PHE A 319 -0.01 9.39 -20.12
N MET A 320 -0.59 8.76 -21.15
CA MET A 320 -1.02 7.35 -21.12
C MET A 320 0.15 6.38 -20.90
N ILE A 321 1.32 6.69 -21.43
CA ILE A 321 2.54 5.91 -21.24
C ILE A 321 3.06 6.09 -19.80
N GLN A 322 2.98 7.31 -19.26
CA GLN A 322 3.49 7.67 -17.94
C GLN A 322 2.64 7.12 -16.80
N ILE A 323 1.30 7.05 -16.94
CA ILE A 323 0.38 6.64 -15.88
C ILE A 323 0.68 5.24 -15.32
N PRO A 324 0.85 4.18 -16.12
CA PRO A 324 1.14 2.85 -15.60
C PRO A 324 2.41 2.81 -14.75
N VAL A 325 3.46 3.47 -15.23
CA VAL A 325 4.74 3.55 -14.51
C VAL A 325 4.61 4.36 -13.23
N PHE A 326 3.85 5.45 -13.27
CA PHE A 326 3.55 6.25 -12.10
C PHE A 326 2.82 5.44 -11.03
N ILE A 327 1.72 4.75 -11.39
CA ILE A 327 0.94 3.95 -10.45
C ILE A 327 1.81 2.85 -9.84
N ALA A 328 2.55 2.10 -10.66
CA ALA A 328 3.41 1.01 -10.20
C ALA A 328 4.53 1.50 -9.28
N ALA A 329 5.20 2.62 -9.62
CA ALA A 329 6.26 3.19 -8.81
C ALA A 329 5.73 3.74 -7.48
N PHE A 330 4.55 4.37 -7.49
CA PHE A 330 3.93 4.91 -6.29
C PHE A 330 3.53 3.80 -5.32
N ASP A 331 2.89 2.75 -5.81
CA ASP A 331 2.50 1.63 -4.97
C ASP A 331 3.73 0.93 -4.39
N MET A 332 4.74 0.65 -5.24
CA MET A 332 6.00 0.03 -4.84
C MET A 332 6.75 0.86 -3.80
N LEU A 333 6.95 2.17 -4.02
CA LEU A 333 7.64 3.04 -3.05
C LEU A 333 6.80 3.27 -1.79
N GLY A 334 5.47 3.28 -1.93
CA GLY A 334 4.54 3.43 -0.83
C GLY A 334 4.57 2.27 0.15
N GLU A 335 4.71 1.04 -0.33
CA GLU A 335 4.70 -0.18 0.48
C GLU A 335 6.11 -0.71 0.81
N ASN A 336 7.19 -0.09 0.29
CA ASN A 336 8.54 -0.60 0.47
C ASN A 336 9.04 -0.48 1.91
N PHE A 337 9.16 -1.62 2.59
CA PHE A 337 9.63 -1.71 3.98
C PHE A 337 11.05 -1.17 4.15
N ARG A 338 11.95 -1.33 3.17
CA ARG A 338 13.36 -0.87 3.25
C ARG A 338 13.50 0.65 3.32
N LEU A 339 12.44 1.41 3.00
CA LEU A 339 12.42 2.87 3.11
C LEU A 339 12.02 3.35 4.50
N ALA A 340 11.40 2.48 5.32
CA ALA A 340 10.98 2.82 6.67
C ALA A 340 12.19 3.09 7.57
N GLY A 341 12.25 4.30 8.15
CA GLY A 341 13.37 4.76 8.95
C GLY A 341 14.66 5.08 8.16
N ALA A 342 14.64 4.99 6.83
CA ALA A 342 15.78 5.37 6.00
C ALA A 342 15.82 6.89 5.79
N GLY A 343 16.87 7.55 6.28
CA GLY A 343 17.06 8.99 6.12
C GLY A 343 17.76 9.35 4.81
N PHE A 344 17.51 10.58 4.31
CA PHE A 344 18.23 11.16 3.17
C PHE A 344 18.25 12.69 3.24
N LEU A 345 19.44 13.30 3.24
CA LEU A 345 19.64 14.75 3.41
C LEU A 345 18.95 15.26 4.69
N TRP A 346 17.94 16.13 4.56
CA TRP A 346 17.13 16.63 5.69
C TRP A 346 15.95 15.73 6.05
N ILE A 347 15.67 14.71 5.25
CA ILE A 347 14.55 13.79 5.41
C ILE A 347 14.96 12.72 6.42
N ALA A 348 14.24 12.64 7.54
CA ALA A 348 14.52 11.65 8.58
C ALA A 348 14.05 10.24 8.21
N ASP A 349 12.94 10.15 7.45
CA ASP A 349 12.31 8.89 7.04
C ASP A 349 11.70 9.04 5.64
N LEU A 350 12.24 8.29 4.67
CA LEU A 350 11.74 8.29 3.28
C LEU A 350 10.34 7.67 3.15
N ALA A 351 9.91 6.89 4.12
CA ALA A 351 8.56 6.34 4.16
C ALA A 351 7.51 7.28 4.80
N ALA A 352 7.95 8.41 5.35
CA ALA A 352 7.10 9.48 5.91
C ALA A 352 7.19 10.76 5.05
N PRO A 353 6.29 11.74 5.22
CA PRO A 353 6.48 13.07 4.65
C PRO A 353 7.79 13.72 5.15
N ASP A 354 8.40 14.61 4.36
CA ASP A 354 9.77 15.12 4.64
C ASP A 354 9.91 16.04 5.87
N ARG A 355 8.81 16.64 6.36
CA ARG A 355 8.70 17.35 7.66
C ARG A 355 9.88 18.23 8.02
N LEU A 356 10.30 19.10 7.10
CA LEU A 356 11.46 19.98 7.31
C LEU A 356 11.33 20.84 8.57
N LEU A 357 10.13 21.40 8.83
CA LEU A 357 9.87 22.31 9.94
C LEU A 357 8.46 22.10 10.51
N ALA A 358 8.35 22.03 11.85
CA ALA A 358 7.06 22.05 12.51
C ALA A 358 6.42 23.44 12.45
N LEU A 359 5.15 23.50 12.10
CA LEU A 359 4.38 24.74 12.05
C LEU A 359 3.73 25.02 13.42
N PRO A 360 3.54 26.29 13.80
CA PRO A 360 2.90 26.67 15.06
C PRO A 360 1.40 26.32 15.11
N MET A 361 0.82 25.94 13.97
CA MET A 361 -0.59 25.56 13.84
C MET A 361 -0.74 24.37 12.90
N VAL A 362 -1.78 23.57 13.13
CA VAL A 362 -2.13 22.48 12.22
C VAL A 362 -3.05 23.02 11.13
N LEU A 363 -2.56 22.99 9.88
CA LEU A 363 -3.35 23.41 8.73
C LEU A 363 -4.29 22.27 8.29
N PRO A 364 -5.58 22.55 8.06
CA PRO A 364 -6.50 21.56 7.52
C PRO A 364 -5.94 20.98 6.24
N PHE A 365 -5.99 19.64 6.08
CA PHE A 365 -5.48 18.88 4.95
C PHE A 365 -3.94 18.80 4.85
N PHE A 366 -3.18 19.87 5.17
CA PHE A 366 -1.71 19.91 5.04
C PHE A 366 -0.97 19.44 6.29
N GLY A 367 -1.64 19.43 7.44
CA GLY A 367 -1.04 19.01 8.71
C GLY A 367 -0.22 20.11 9.42
N GLY A 368 0.62 19.69 10.36
CA GLY A 368 1.40 20.58 11.24
C GLY A 368 2.87 20.74 10.83
N HIS A 369 3.24 20.38 9.58
CA HIS A 369 4.64 20.45 9.13
C HIS A 369 4.76 21.09 7.76
N LEU A 370 5.86 21.81 7.56
CA LEU A 370 6.28 22.27 6.24
C LEU A 370 7.06 21.16 5.55
N ASN A 371 6.53 20.68 4.41
CA ASN A 371 7.16 19.68 3.57
C ASN A 371 7.85 20.38 2.40
N LEU A 372 9.19 20.40 2.39
CA LEU A 372 9.99 21.15 1.41
C LEU A 372 10.03 20.45 0.05
N LEU A 373 10.13 19.13 0.03
CA LEU A 373 10.33 18.34 -1.20
C LEU A 373 9.20 18.55 -2.23
N PRO A 374 7.89 18.54 -1.87
CA PRO A 374 6.82 18.86 -2.81
C PRO A 374 6.89 20.29 -3.35
N LEU A 375 7.38 21.25 -2.56
CA LEU A 375 7.59 22.62 -3.00
C LEU A 375 8.73 22.72 -4.01
N LEU A 376 9.85 22.02 -3.78
CA LEU A 376 10.96 21.95 -4.73
C LEU A 376 10.53 21.27 -6.04
N MET A 377 9.79 20.17 -5.96
CA MET A 377 9.21 19.49 -7.13
C MET A 377 8.36 20.47 -7.95
N THR A 378 7.48 21.22 -7.30
CA THR A 378 6.61 22.20 -7.96
C THR A 378 7.43 23.33 -8.59
N LEU A 379 8.43 23.83 -7.85
CA LEU A 379 9.35 24.86 -8.36
C LEU A 379 10.07 24.40 -9.63
N PHE A 380 10.67 23.20 -9.62
CA PHE A 380 11.35 22.66 -10.79
C PHE A 380 10.40 22.42 -11.96
N THR A 381 9.18 21.96 -11.71
CA THR A 381 8.15 21.81 -12.74
C THR A 381 7.79 23.15 -13.40
N VAL A 382 7.60 24.20 -12.58
CA VAL A 382 7.30 25.54 -13.07
C VAL A 382 8.48 26.15 -13.84
N LEU A 383 9.72 25.95 -13.37
CA LEU A 383 10.93 26.41 -14.08
C LEU A 383 11.09 25.68 -15.40
N ALA A 384 10.93 24.35 -15.42
CA ALA A 384 10.98 23.57 -16.66
C ALA A 384 9.93 24.02 -17.67
N ALA A 385 8.69 24.28 -17.21
CA ALA A 385 7.63 24.80 -18.07
C ALA A 385 7.92 26.20 -18.63
N ARG A 386 8.74 27.02 -17.93
CA ARG A 386 9.17 28.32 -18.44
C ARG A 386 10.26 28.21 -19.49
N TRP A 387 11.18 27.25 -19.35
CA TRP A 387 12.30 27.05 -20.28
C TRP A 387 11.91 26.21 -21.50
N GLN A 388 10.88 25.37 -21.41
CA GLN A 388 10.34 24.68 -22.57
C GLN A 388 9.61 25.66 -23.49
N GLU A 389 10.29 26.19 -24.48
CA GLU A 389 9.65 26.91 -25.58
C GLU A 389 9.00 25.87 -26.52
N GLU A 390 7.66 25.76 -26.46
CA GLU A 390 6.93 24.99 -27.46
C GLU A 390 6.92 25.74 -28.80
N ALA A 391 8.02 25.62 -29.55
CA ALA A 391 8.18 26.22 -30.86
C ALA A 391 7.08 25.82 -31.86
N SER A 392 6.43 24.67 -31.62
CA SER A 392 5.33 24.13 -32.45
C SER A 392 3.98 24.79 -32.21
N LEU A 393 3.83 25.62 -31.13
CA LEU A 393 2.56 26.25 -30.77
C LEU A 393 2.51 27.72 -31.16
N ALA A 394 1.36 28.15 -31.73
CA ALA A 394 1.12 29.56 -32.01
C ALA A 394 1.14 30.40 -30.74
N PRO A 395 1.69 31.65 -30.77
CA PRO A 395 1.80 32.52 -29.58
C PRO A 395 0.49 32.71 -28.82
N ALA A 396 -0.64 32.79 -29.52
CA ALA A 396 -1.97 32.95 -28.93
C ALA A 396 -2.40 31.76 -28.05
N LEU A 397 -1.86 30.57 -28.30
CA LEU A 397 -2.21 29.35 -27.55
C LEU A 397 -1.24 29.07 -26.39
N ARG A 398 -0.04 29.63 -26.42
CA ARG A 398 1.01 29.37 -25.42
C ARG A 398 0.58 29.76 -24.00
N HIS A 399 -0.12 30.87 -23.85
CA HIS A 399 -0.58 31.33 -22.54
C HIS A 399 -1.56 30.32 -21.90
N GLY A 400 -2.51 29.82 -22.67
CA GLY A 400 -3.48 28.82 -22.20
C GLY A 400 -2.82 27.50 -21.80
N GLU A 401 -1.83 27.02 -22.57
CA GLU A 401 -1.11 25.78 -22.26
C GLU A 401 -0.21 25.94 -21.02
N ARG A 402 0.48 27.08 -20.87
CA ARG A 402 1.23 27.39 -19.64
C ARG A 402 0.34 27.44 -18.40
N LEU A 403 -0.85 28.02 -18.51
CA LEU A 403 -1.80 28.05 -17.39
C LEU A 403 -2.23 26.63 -16.99
N LYS A 404 -2.45 25.73 -17.93
CA LYS A 404 -2.74 24.32 -17.65
C LYS A 404 -1.57 23.63 -16.95
N LEU A 405 -0.33 23.87 -17.37
CA LEU A 405 0.87 23.33 -16.70
C LEU A 405 0.99 23.82 -15.26
N TYR A 406 0.73 25.11 -15.00
CA TYR A 406 0.75 25.65 -13.64
C TYR A 406 -0.39 25.09 -12.79
N ALA A 407 -1.58 24.94 -13.35
CA ALA A 407 -2.71 24.32 -12.67
C ALA A 407 -2.40 22.84 -12.33
N MET A 408 -1.77 22.12 -13.26
CA MET A 408 -1.33 20.74 -13.04
C MET A 408 -0.25 20.67 -11.94
N ALA A 409 0.76 21.56 -11.97
CA ALA A 409 1.79 21.63 -10.94
C ALA A 409 1.19 21.92 -9.55
N GLY A 410 0.21 22.82 -9.47
CA GLY A 410 -0.53 23.10 -8.24
C GLY A 410 -1.36 21.91 -7.75
N LEU A 411 -2.00 21.17 -8.67
CA LEU A 411 -2.73 19.95 -8.35
C LEU A 411 -1.79 18.87 -7.78
N PHE A 412 -0.63 18.66 -8.42
CA PHE A 412 0.36 17.71 -7.92
C PHE A 412 0.95 18.14 -6.58
N LEU A 413 1.18 19.44 -6.36
CA LEU A 413 1.59 19.95 -5.05
C LEU A 413 0.56 19.57 -3.97
N LEU A 414 -0.72 19.84 -4.24
CA LEU A 414 -1.80 19.51 -3.31
C LEU A 414 -1.87 18.01 -3.03
N LEU A 415 -1.81 17.21 -4.10
CA LEU A 415 -1.89 15.75 -4.01
C LEU A 415 -0.73 15.16 -3.22
N LEU A 416 0.50 15.56 -3.54
CA LEU A 416 1.72 14.92 -3.05
C LEU A 416 2.27 15.56 -1.77
N TYR A 417 1.66 16.64 -1.26
CA TYR A 417 2.19 17.39 -0.12
C TYR A 417 2.39 16.52 1.13
N THR A 418 1.47 15.62 1.40
CA THR A 418 1.48 14.75 2.59
C THR A 418 1.91 13.30 2.29
N PHE A 419 2.38 13.06 1.08
CA PHE A 419 2.86 11.73 0.67
C PHE A 419 4.25 11.44 1.24
N PRO A 420 4.64 10.15 1.32
CA PRO A 420 5.98 9.74 1.68
C PRO A 420 7.07 10.41 0.84
N ALA A 421 8.13 10.87 1.49
CA ALA A 421 9.21 11.62 0.83
C ALA A 421 9.89 10.83 -0.29
N GLY A 422 10.03 9.51 -0.15
CA GLY A 422 10.60 8.65 -1.19
C GLY A 422 9.83 8.70 -2.51
N MET A 423 8.49 8.78 -2.45
CA MET A 423 7.64 8.90 -3.63
C MET A 423 7.80 10.27 -4.31
N VAL A 424 7.83 11.34 -3.50
CA VAL A 424 8.03 12.71 -4.01
C VAL A 424 9.43 12.87 -4.60
N LEU A 425 10.45 12.27 -3.95
CA LEU A 425 11.85 12.27 -4.43
C LEU A 425 12.00 11.56 -5.79
N TYR A 426 11.32 10.43 -5.98
CA TYR A 426 11.28 9.74 -7.27
C TYR A 426 10.73 10.62 -8.40
N TRP A 427 9.73 11.45 -8.09
CA TRP A 427 9.07 12.33 -9.04
C TRP A 427 9.89 13.59 -9.35
N THR A 428 10.60 14.12 -8.35
CA THR A 428 11.41 15.34 -8.48
C THR A 428 12.61 15.16 -9.41
#